data_105333fc92d80403d48245ecc0d73b45
#
_entry.id   105333fc92d80403d48245ecc0d73b45
#
_cell.length_a   1.000
_cell.length_b   1.000
_cell.length_c   1.000
_cell.angle_alpha   90.00
_cell.angle_beta   90.00
_cell.angle_gamma   90.00
#
_symmetry.space_group_name_H-M   'P 1'
#
loop_
_entity.id
_entity.type
_entity.pdbx_description
1 polymer ?
#
loop_
_entity_poly.entity_id
_entity_poly.type
_entity_poly.pdbx_seq_one_letter_code
_entity_poly.pdbx_strand_id
1 'polypeptide(L)'
;MERKGGVGVITLARPERFNALDVSMARDLRKAALQYAREEGVRCVILAGGDKVFCSGADLRYVRDKGVEQDFAYLQPGGRAPEASYGACFKEILEYIHSTISEIRRASKPFIAAVKGIAAAGGFGLAMSCDLVFASEDASFEWAYPKTGLTGAESSTFFLPRLIGLRRAFGMVFLNPRLDPRQALEAGLINGVFPSEKFDEEVFVVAEKLASGPTRAFAVAKRLINETTGIERLDLHLDKELRNLVEIAESRDFSEGLEAFFAKRRPNFEGDGE
;
A
#
# COMPACT_ATOMS: atom_id res chain seq x y z
N MET A 1 -17.12 -0.64 -2.62
CA MET A 1 -17.23 -1.95 -1.96
C MET A 1 -18.38 -2.72 -2.57
N GLU A 2 -18.18 -3.99 -2.87
CA GLU A 2 -19.17 -4.91 -3.41
C GLU A 2 -19.02 -6.27 -2.70
N ARG A 3 -20.13 -7.01 -2.54
CA ARG A 3 -20.09 -8.38 -2.00
C ARG A 3 -20.74 -9.33 -2.98
N LYS A 4 -20.04 -10.41 -3.33
CA LYS A 4 -20.52 -11.51 -4.18
C LYS A 4 -20.39 -12.81 -3.40
N GLY A 5 -21.49 -13.34 -2.89
CA GLY A 5 -21.46 -14.54 -2.03
C GLY A 5 -20.59 -14.34 -0.78
N GLY A 6 -19.56 -15.19 -0.65
CA GLY A 6 -18.56 -15.12 0.43
C GLY A 6 -17.36 -14.22 0.14
N VAL A 7 -17.32 -13.55 -1.02
CA VAL A 7 -16.21 -12.68 -1.43
C VAL A 7 -16.60 -11.22 -1.27
N GLY A 8 -15.79 -10.46 -0.52
CA GLY A 8 -15.85 -8.99 -0.45
C GLY A 8 -14.85 -8.38 -1.44
N VAL A 9 -15.26 -7.39 -2.21
CA VAL A 9 -14.38 -6.64 -3.13
C VAL A 9 -14.29 -5.19 -2.69
N ILE A 10 -13.08 -4.74 -2.44
CA ILE A 10 -12.73 -3.34 -2.16
C ILE A 10 -12.01 -2.80 -3.39
N THR A 11 -12.56 -1.77 -4.03
CA THR A 11 -11.96 -1.15 -5.21
C THR A 11 -11.49 0.26 -4.88
N LEU A 12 -10.22 0.55 -5.13
CA LEU A 12 -9.69 1.91 -5.12
C LEU A 12 -10.23 2.64 -6.36
N ALA A 13 -10.98 3.72 -6.18
CA ALA A 13 -11.79 4.34 -7.24
C ALA A 13 -11.54 5.86 -7.35
N ARG A 14 -10.28 6.24 -7.63
CA ARG A 14 -9.84 7.60 -8.01
C ARG A 14 -8.98 7.55 -9.29
N PRO A 15 -9.53 7.04 -10.41
CA PRO A 15 -8.75 6.82 -11.63
C PRO A 15 -8.11 8.11 -12.17
N GLU A 16 -8.76 9.27 -12.02
CA GLU A 16 -8.27 10.59 -12.41
C GLU A 16 -7.03 11.05 -11.62
N ARG A 17 -6.77 10.38 -10.50
CA ARG A 17 -5.61 10.59 -9.62
C ARG A 17 -4.73 9.35 -9.53
N PHE A 18 -4.82 8.42 -10.48
CA PHE A 18 -4.06 7.17 -10.47
C PHE A 18 -4.25 6.35 -9.18
N ASN A 19 -5.42 6.39 -8.57
CA ASN A 19 -5.75 5.78 -7.28
C ASN A 19 -4.76 6.18 -6.17
N ALA A 20 -4.20 7.39 -6.26
CA ALA A 20 -3.29 7.92 -5.26
C ALA A 20 -4.03 8.18 -3.93
N LEU A 21 -3.30 7.98 -2.83
CA LEU A 21 -3.80 8.04 -1.47
C LEU A 21 -3.71 9.47 -0.94
N ASP A 22 -4.85 10.12 -0.74
CA ASP A 22 -5.02 11.25 0.16
C ASP A 22 -5.67 10.77 1.47
N VAL A 23 -5.89 11.66 2.41
CA VAL A 23 -6.50 11.32 3.71
C VAL A 23 -7.90 10.73 3.54
N SER A 24 -8.71 11.25 2.60
CA SER A 24 -10.07 10.74 2.35
C SER A 24 -10.05 9.30 1.84
N MET A 25 -9.22 9.01 0.82
CA MET A 25 -9.08 7.65 0.29
C MET A 25 -8.52 6.69 1.35
N ALA A 26 -7.50 7.11 2.10
CA ALA A 26 -6.90 6.30 3.14
C ALA A 26 -7.89 5.95 4.26
N ARG A 27 -8.69 6.94 4.69
CA ARG A 27 -9.77 6.76 5.67
C ARG A 27 -10.85 5.81 5.18
N ASP A 28 -11.30 5.97 3.94
CA ASP A 28 -12.36 5.14 3.36
C ASP A 28 -11.88 3.71 3.11
N LEU A 29 -10.62 3.53 2.68
CA LEU A 29 -10.00 2.21 2.58
C LEU A 29 -9.92 1.52 3.95
N ARG A 30 -9.53 2.25 5.00
CA ARG A 30 -9.53 1.71 6.38
C ARG A 30 -10.91 1.25 6.80
N LYS A 31 -11.96 2.04 6.57
CA LYS A 31 -13.35 1.66 6.88
C LYS A 31 -13.75 0.38 6.15
N ALA A 32 -13.45 0.31 4.84
CA ALA A 32 -13.77 -0.85 4.02
C ALA A 32 -13.06 -2.13 4.48
N ALA A 33 -11.76 -2.02 4.76
CA ALA A 33 -10.96 -3.15 5.23
C ALA A 33 -11.44 -3.65 6.60
N LEU A 34 -11.69 -2.76 7.56
CA LEU A 34 -12.25 -3.08 8.88
C LEU A 34 -13.62 -3.77 8.77
N GLN A 35 -14.51 -3.23 7.92
CA GLN A 35 -15.83 -3.82 7.73
C GLN A 35 -15.71 -5.25 7.24
N TYR A 36 -14.98 -5.51 6.15
CA TYR A 36 -14.87 -6.85 5.59
C TYR A 36 -14.00 -7.80 6.42
N ALA A 37 -13.01 -7.29 7.16
CA ALA A 37 -12.25 -8.10 8.09
C ALA A 37 -13.16 -8.70 9.19
N ARG A 38 -14.20 -7.99 9.60
CA ARG A 38 -15.11 -8.37 10.71
C ARG A 38 -16.44 -8.97 10.25
N GLU A 39 -16.86 -8.73 9.02
CA GLU A 39 -18.15 -9.24 8.51
C GLU A 39 -18.11 -10.77 8.36
N GLU A 40 -18.92 -11.49 9.14
CA GLU A 40 -18.91 -12.97 9.17
C GLU A 40 -19.27 -13.60 7.84
N GLY A 41 -20.17 -12.98 7.07
CA GLY A 41 -20.57 -13.45 5.76
C GLY A 41 -19.51 -13.29 4.67
N VAL A 42 -18.45 -12.51 4.89
CA VAL A 42 -17.29 -12.37 4.01
C VAL A 42 -16.20 -13.31 4.48
N ARG A 43 -15.75 -14.19 3.58
CA ARG A 43 -14.78 -15.25 3.86
C ARG A 43 -13.45 -15.10 3.12
N CYS A 44 -13.42 -14.27 2.08
CA CYS A 44 -12.24 -13.84 1.36
C CYS A 44 -12.43 -12.39 0.91
N VAL A 45 -11.38 -11.57 0.89
CA VAL A 45 -11.45 -10.17 0.46
C VAL A 45 -10.49 -9.97 -0.72
N ILE A 46 -10.98 -9.31 -1.78
CA ILE A 46 -10.15 -8.80 -2.89
C ILE A 46 -9.99 -7.30 -2.69
N LEU A 47 -8.74 -6.84 -2.72
CA LEU A 47 -8.38 -5.44 -2.85
C LEU A 47 -7.93 -5.20 -4.29
N ALA A 48 -8.65 -4.37 -5.03
CA ALA A 48 -8.41 -4.09 -6.43
C ALA A 48 -8.25 -2.58 -6.69
N GLY A 49 -7.61 -2.24 -7.78
CA GLY A 49 -7.58 -0.90 -8.35
C GLY A 49 -8.43 -0.82 -9.61
N GLY A 50 -8.20 0.22 -10.43
CA GLY A 50 -8.78 0.33 -11.77
C GLY A 50 -7.97 -0.46 -12.82
N ASP A 51 -8.43 -0.42 -14.08
CA ASP A 51 -7.80 -1.19 -15.17
C ASP A 51 -6.36 -0.80 -15.48
N LYS A 52 -5.99 0.46 -15.27
CA LYS A 52 -4.66 0.99 -15.63
C LYS A 52 -3.72 1.17 -14.45
N VAL A 53 -4.24 1.26 -13.26
CA VAL A 53 -3.47 1.55 -12.05
C VAL A 53 -4.12 0.89 -10.86
N PHE A 54 -3.35 0.07 -10.15
CA PHE A 54 -3.76 -0.41 -8.83
C PHE A 54 -3.73 0.74 -7.83
N CYS A 55 -2.54 1.29 -7.56
CA CYS A 55 -2.34 2.47 -6.71
C CYS A 55 -0.93 3.04 -6.95
N SER A 56 -0.82 4.34 -7.12
CA SER A 56 0.45 5.03 -7.37
C SER A 56 1.17 5.54 -6.11
N GLY A 57 0.64 5.25 -4.91
CA GLY A 57 1.16 5.76 -3.64
C GLY A 57 0.44 7.02 -3.16
N ALA A 58 1.10 7.82 -2.32
CA ALA A 58 0.53 9.05 -1.81
C ALA A 58 0.23 10.07 -2.93
N ASP A 59 -0.86 10.83 -2.78
CA ASP A 59 -1.21 11.90 -3.70
C ASP A 59 -0.28 13.11 -3.49
N LEU A 60 0.78 13.18 -4.30
CA LEU A 60 1.78 14.24 -4.20
C LEU A 60 1.24 15.65 -4.47
N ARG A 61 0.11 15.80 -5.20
CA ARG A 61 -0.54 17.10 -5.33
C ARG A 61 -1.20 17.50 -4.02
N TYR A 62 -1.91 16.56 -3.39
CA TYR A 62 -2.47 16.77 -2.07
C TYR A 62 -1.39 17.17 -1.06
N VAL A 63 -0.24 16.47 -1.07
CA VAL A 63 0.89 16.80 -0.19
C VAL A 63 1.50 18.16 -0.52
N ARG A 64 1.74 18.47 -1.82
CA ARG A 64 2.26 19.77 -2.26
C ARG A 64 1.36 20.94 -1.84
N ASP A 65 0.06 20.74 -1.97
CA ASP A 65 -0.94 21.75 -1.62
C ASP A 65 -1.22 21.75 -0.09
N LYS A 66 -0.43 20.97 0.70
CA LYS A 66 -0.50 20.86 2.17
C LYS A 66 -1.85 20.37 2.70
N GLY A 67 -2.49 19.48 1.94
CA GLY A 67 -3.78 18.90 2.32
C GLY A 67 -4.97 19.86 2.23
N VAL A 68 -6.05 19.47 2.89
CA VAL A 68 -7.24 20.30 3.08
C VAL A 68 -7.53 20.45 4.58
N GLU A 69 -7.91 21.62 5.02
CA GLU A 69 -8.12 21.95 6.45
C GLU A 69 -9.04 20.95 7.17
N GLN A 70 -10.08 20.50 6.50
CA GLN A 70 -11.05 19.55 7.05
C GLN A 70 -10.44 18.21 7.46
N ASP A 71 -9.38 17.77 6.80
CA ASP A 71 -8.72 16.51 7.12
C ASP A 71 -7.93 16.58 8.43
N PHE A 72 -7.58 17.80 8.87
CA PHE A 72 -6.84 18.07 10.10
C PHE A 72 -7.70 18.65 11.21
N ALA A 73 -8.99 18.93 10.95
CA ALA A 73 -9.88 19.63 11.89
C ALA A 73 -10.08 18.90 13.22
N TYR A 74 -10.01 17.56 13.23
CA TYR A 74 -10.17 16.75 14.46
C TYR A 74 -8.98 16.88 15.42
N LEU A 75 -7.83 17.33 14.93
CA LEU A 75 -6.64 17.59 15.77
C LEU A 75 -6.76 18.90 16.58
N GLN A 76 -7.90 19.62 16.48
CA GLN A 76 -8.11 20.94 17.05
C GLN A 76 -9.18 21.03 18.15
N PRO A 77 -9.29 20.16 19.13
CA PRO A 77 -10.19 20.45 20.25
C PRO A 77 -9.60 21.60 21.10
N GLY A 78 -9.93 22.85 20.73
CA GLY A 78 -9.53 24.06 21.46
C GLY A 78 -8.11 24.58 21.18
N GLY A 79 -7.41 24.09 20.15
CA GLY A 79 -6.05 24.49 19.79
C GLY A 79 -5.91 24.95 18.33
N ARG A 80 -4.81 25.67 18.05
CA ARG A 80 -4.42 26.02 16.69
C ARG A 80 -4.12 24.75 15.91
N ALA A 81 -4.66 24.61 14.68
CA ALA A 81 -4.25 23.52 13.78
C ALA A 81 -2.74 23.48 13.70
N PRO A 82 -2.11 22.28 13.70
CA PRO A 82 -0.70 22.19 13.37
C PRO A 82 -0.50 22.88 12.01
N GLU A 83 0.60 23.63 11.88
CA GLU A 83 0.92 24.27 10.61
C GLU A 83 0.97 23.16 9.54
N ALA A 84 0.18 23.32 8.48
CA ALA A 84 0.09 22.32 7.43
C ALA A 84 1.45 22.18 6.77
N SER A 85 2.11 21.01 7.00
CA SER A 85 3.41 20.67 6.45
C SER A 85 3.31 19.42 5.58
N TYR A 86 4.35 19.11 4.84
CA TYR A 86 4.40 17.87 4.06
C TYR A 86 4.33 16.65 4.97
N GLY A 87 5.10 16.66 6.06
CA GLY A 87 5.11 15.59 7.06
C GLY A 87 3.74 15.40 7.72
N ALA A 88 3.01 16.48 8.02
CA ALA A 88 1.65 16.38 8.57
C ALA A 88 0.69 15.67 7.61
N CYS A 89 0.75 15.95 6.30
CA CYS A 89 -0.05 15.24 5.30
C CYS A 89 0.28 13.75 5.24
N PHE A 90 1.56 13.40 5.19
CA PHE A 90 1.99 12.01 5.20
C PHE A 90 1.59 11.30 6.49
N LYS A 91 1.74 11.95 7.63
CA LYS A 91 1.35 11.38 8.92
C LYS A 91 -0.12 10.95 8.91
N GLU A 92 -1.03 11.84 8.51
CA GLU A 92 -2.46 11.52 8.45
C GLU A 92 -2.77 10.38 7.49
N ILE A 93 -2.21 10.38 6.28
CA ILE A 93 -2.38 9.29 5.32
C ILE A 93 -1.89 7.97 5.91
N LEU A 94 -0.67 7.97 6.47
CA LEU A 94 -0.03 6.77 6.98
C LEU A 94 -0.72 6.20 8.22
N GLU A 95 -1.26 7.01 9.12
CA GLU A 95 -2.02 6.51 10.27
C GLU A 95 -3.22 5.65 9.84
N TYR A 96 -3.96 6.07 8.81
CA TYR A 96 -5.05 5.27 8.24
C TYR A 96 -4.55 4.04 7.51
N ILE A 97 -3.52 4.17 6.67
CA ILE A 97 -2.98 3.05 5.88
C ILE A 97 -2.31 2.01 6.77
N HIS A 98 -1.51 2.41 7.77
CA HIS A 98 -0.87 1.49 8.71
C HIS A 98 -1.91 0.72 9.53
N SER A 99 -2.97 1.40 9.99
CA SER A 99 -4.10 0.72 10.62
C SER A 99 -4.77 -0.28 9.69
N THR A 100 -4.95 0.07 8.40
CA THR A 100 -5.49 -0.84 7.37
C THR A 100 -4.61 -2.08 7.20
N ILE A 101 -3.30 -1.91 7.10
CA ILE A 101 -2.32 -3.00 6.96
C ILE A 101 -2.37 -3.93 8.17
N SER A 102 -2.40 -3.37 9.38
CA SER A 102 -2.55 -4.14 10.62
C SER A 102 -3.81 -5.00 10.61
N GLU A 103 -4.95 -4.45 10.19
CA GLU A 103 -6.21 -5.19 10.10
C GLU A 103 -6.15 -6.30 9.03
N ILE A 104 -5.62 -6.00 7.83
CA ILE A 104 -5.44 -7.01 6.76
C ILE A 104 -4.62 -8.19 7.29
N ARG A 105 -3.49 -7.92 7.95
CA ARG A 105 -2.60 -8.98 8.44
C ARG A 105 -3.20 -9.80 9.57
N ARG A 106 -4.02 -9.19 10.43
CA ARG A 106 -4.67 -9.86 11.58
C ARG A 106 -6.04 -10.45 11.26
N ALA A 107 -6.63 -10.13 10.11
CA ALA A 107 -7.94 -10.64 9.71
C ALA A 107 -7.97 -12.17 9.70
N SER A 108 -9.05 -12.76 10.23
CA SER A 108 -9.28 -14.21 10.27
C SER A 108 -9.75 -14.79 8.92
N LYS A 109 -9.34 -14.16 7.81
CA LYS A 109 -9.68 -14.57 6.44
C LYS A 109 -8.60 -14.09 5.48
N PRO A 110 -8.48 -14.73 4.27
CA PRO A 110 -7.55 -14.28 3.26
C PRO A 110 -7.90 -12.92 2.67
N PHE A 111 -6.86 -12.11 2.41
CA PHE A 111 -6.91 -10.91 1.60
C PHE A 111 -6.04 -11.10 0.35
N ILE A 112 -6.59 -10.80 -0.82
CA ILE A 112 -5.95 -10.88 -2.13
C ILE A 112 -5.75 -9.46 -2.66
N ALA A 113 -4.55 -9.10 -3.08
CA ALA A 113 -4.34 -7.94 -3.92
C ALA A 113 -4.48 -8.34 -5.40
N ALA A 114 -5.40 -7.71 -6.12
CA ALA A 114 -5.62 -7.87 -7.55
C ALA A 114 -5.00 -6.68 -8.29
N VAL A 115 -3.80 -6.86 -8.82
CA VAL A 115 -2.98 -5.77 -9.37
C VAL A 115 -3.10 -5.73 -10.88
N LYS A 116 -3.81 -4.72 -11.42
CA LYS A 116 -3.77 -4.29 -12.82
C LYS A 116 -2.99 -2.99 -12.93
N GLY A 117 -2.15 -2.87 -13.97
CA GLY A 117 -1.33 -1.69 -14.19
C GLY A 117 -0.32 -1.44 -13.07
N ILE A 118 -0.20 -0.23 -12.60
CA ILE A 118 0.90 0.20 -11.71
C ILE A 118 0.56 -0.01 -10.23
N ALA A 119 1.46 -0.68 -9.51
CA ALA A 119 1.55 -0.67 -8.04
C ALA A 119 2.89 -0.01 -7.64
N ALA A 120 2.84 1.23 -7.15
CA ALA A 120 4.05 1.99 -6.83
C ALA A 120 3.98 2.64 -5.46
N ALA A 121 5.13 2.84 -4.81
CA ALA A 121 5.26 3.46 -3.49
C ALA A 121 4.26 2.86 -2.47
N GLY A 122 3.37 3.65 -1.89
CA GLY A 122 2.34 3.16 -0.97
C GLY A 122 1.43 2.09 -1.56
N GLY A 123 1.17 2.13 -2.89
CA GLY A 123 0.44 1.07 -3.59
C GLY A 123 1.20 -0.25 -3.64
N PHE A 124 2.53 -0.19 -3.79
CA PHE A 124 3.40 -1.35 -3.68
C PHE A 124 3.34 -1.96 -2.28
N GLY A 125 3.51 -1.13 -1.23
CA GLY A 125 3.43 -1.59 0.15
C GLY A 125 2.07 -2.19 0.51
N LEU A 126 0.99 -1.55 0.06
CA LEU A 126 -0.38 -2.02 0.27
C LEU A 126 -0.63 -3.39 -0.40
N ALA A 127 -0.15 -3.60 -1.63
CA ALA A 127 -0.24 -4.89 -2.30
C ALA A 127 0.53 -5.97 -1.53
N MET A 128 1.77 -5.68 -1.09
CA MET A 128 2.61 -6.62 -0.32
C MET A 128 2.05 -6.93 1.08
N SER A 129 1.16 -6.11 1.62
CA SER A 129 0.48 -6.37 2.89
C SER A 129 -0.62 -7.42 2.81
N CYS A 130 -1.14 -7.73 1.62
CA CYS A 130 -2.11 -8.79 1.41
C CYS A 130 -1.48 -10.18 1.54
N ASP A 131 -2.32 -11.20 1.75
CA ASP A 131 -1.84 -12.59 1.91
C ASP A 131 -1.42 -13.21 0.59
N LEU A 132 -2.14 -12.86 -0.49
CA LEU A 132 -1.85 -13.28 -1.86
C LEU A 132 -1.86 -12.04 -2.76
N VAL A 133 -1.00 -12.06 -3.77
CA VAL A 133 -0.93 -11.01 -4.79
C VAL A 133 -0.98 -11.66 -6.17
N PHE A 134 -1.97 -11.29 -6.97
CA PHE A 134 -2.04 -11.67 -8.38
C PHE A 134 -1.92 -10.43 -9.25
N ALA A 135 -1.26 -10.58 -10.38
CA ALA A 135 -1.01 -9.51 -11.32
C ALA A 135 -1.57 -9.84 -12.70
N SER A 136 -2.08 -8.83 -13.40
CA SER A 136 -2.31 -8.94 -14.84
C SER A 136 -0.98 -8.86 -15.61
N GLU A 137 -0.96 -9.35 -16.84
CA GLU A 137 0.25 -9.36 -17.68
C GLU A 137 0.80 -7.96 -17.97
N ASP A 138 -0.02 -6.92 -17.88
CA ASP A 138 0.33 -5.51 -18.05
C ASP A 138 0.66 -4.77 -16.75
N ALA A 139 0.68 -5.47 -15.62
CA ALA A 139 1.01 -4.88 -14.33
C ALA A 139 2.49 -4.49 -14.24
N SER A 140 2.79 -3.62 -13.28
CA SER A 140 4.17 -3.31 -12.93
C SER A 140 4.30 -2.91 -11.46
N PHE A 141 5.47 -3.23 -10.89
CA PHE A 141 5.76 -3.04 -9.48
C PHE A 141 7.00 -2.15 -9.33
N GLU A 142 6.90 -1.11 -8.53
CA GLU A 142 8.00 -0.19 -8.30
C GLU A 142 7.99 0.32 -6.85
N TRP A 143 9.15 0.30 -6.19
CA TRP A 143 9.26 0.84 -4.82
C TRP A 143 9.08 2.37 -4.80
N ALA A 144 9.60 3.07 -5.78
CA ALA A 144 9.35 4.44 -6.23
C ALA A 144 9.70 5.60 -5.28
N TYR A 145 9.87 5.40 -3.98
CA TYR A 145 10.14 6.47 -3.01
C TYR A 145 11.40 7.31 -3.32
N PRO A 146 12.53 6.74 -3.82
CA PRO A 146 13.72 7.55 -4.11
C PRO A 146 13.52 8.59 -5.22
N LYS A 147 12.49 8.44 -6.05
CA LYS A 147 12.19 9.43 -7.11
C LYS A 147 11.87 10.82 -6.57
N THR A 148 11.39 10.87 -5.33
CA THR A 148 11.03 12.11 -4.64
C THR A 148 11.83 12.32 -3.37
N GLY A 149 12.93 11.59 -3.18
CA GLY A 149 13.77 11.73 -1.97
C GLY A 149 13.13 11.20 -0.69
N LEU A 150 12.09 10.33 -0.80
CA LEU A 150 11.44 9.73 0.36
C LEU A 150 12.04 8.37 0.72
N THR A 151 11.83 7.96 1.95
CA THR A 151 12.03 6.59 2.43
C THR A 151 10.75 5.78 2.31
N GLY A 152 10.83 4.44 2.46
CA GLY A 152 9.70 3.53 2.40
C GLY A 152 8.77 3.64 3.61
N ALA A 153 7.50 3.43 3.34
CA ALA A 153 6.45 3.29 4.33
C ALA A 153 5.46 2.19 3.90
N GLU A 154 4.25 2.19 4.44
CA GLU A 154 3.17 1.24 4.14
C GLU A 154 3.63 -0.21 4.23
N SER A 155 4.38 -0.54 5.26
CA SER A 155 4.98 -1.87 5.51
C SER A 155 5.98 -2.36 4.44
N SER A 156 6.34 -1.53 3.48
CA SER A 156 7.21 -1.95 2.37
C SER A 156 8.60 -2.36 2.87
N THR A 157 9.16 -1.69 3.87
CA THR A 157 10.46 -2.07 4.45
C THR A 157 10.35 -3.25 5.41
N PHE A 158 9.14 -3.58 5.89
CA PHE A 158 8.90 -4.77 6.70
C PHE A 158 8.76 -6.03 5.85
N PHE A 159 7.89 -6.00 4.83
CA PHE A 159 7.60 -7.19 4.03
C PHE A 159 8.62 -7.46 2.93
N LEU A 160 9.16 -6.44 2.27
CA LEU A 160 10.05 -6.62 1.14
C LEU A 160 11.22 -7.58 1.43
N PRO A 161 12.04 -7.39 2.49
CA PRO A 161 13.15 -8.30 2.78
C PRO A 161 12.70 -9.71 3.19
N ARG A 162 11.46 -9.86 3.70
CA ARG A 162 10.88 -11.16 4.06
C ARG A 162 10.38 -11.93 2.85
N LEU A 163 9.93 -11.23 1.82
CA LEU A 163 9.41 -11.83 0.59
C LEU A 163 10.55 -12.22 -0.37
N ILE A 164 11.50 -11.32 -0.62
CA ILE A 164 12.51 -11.51 -1.68
C ILE A 164 13.95 -11.69 -1.16
N GLY A 165 14.13 -11.67 0.14
CA GLY A 165 15.43 -11.71 0.79
C GLY A 165 16.17 -10.37 0.78
N LEU A 166 17.12 -10.23 1.71
CA LEU A 166 17.75 -8.95 2.03
C LEU A 166 18.47 -8.29 0.84
N ARG A 167 19.22 -9.09 0.04
CA ARG A 167 19.99 -8.52 -1.09
C ARG A 167 19.09 -7.95 -2.19
N ARG A 168 18.02 -8.66 -2.56
CA ARG A 168 17.06 -8.16 -3.54
C ARG A 168 16.29 -6.96 -2.99
N ALA A 169 15.97 -6.96 -1.70
CA ALA A 169 15.33 -5.81 -1.05
C ALA A 169 16.19 -4.55 -1.15
N PHE A 170 17.50 -4.61 -0.83
CA PHE A 170 18.39 -3.47 -1.04
C PHE A 170 18.49 -3.07 -2.53
N GLY A 171 18.50 -4.04 -3.46
CA GLY A 171 18.45 -3.75 -4.89
C GLY A 171 17.19 -2.98 -5.29
N MET A 172 16.02 -3.36 -4.77
CA MET A 172 14.76 -2.64 -4.99
C MET A 172 14.80 -1.22 -4.42
N VAL A 173 15.34 -1.06 -3.20
CA VAL A 173 15.39 0.23 -2.50
C VAL A 173 16.36 1.20 -3.16
N PHE A 174 17.60 0.77 -3.45
CA PHE A 174 18.64 1.67 -3.90
C PHE A 174 18.67 1.90 -5.41
N LEU A 175 18.35 0.87 -6.19
CA LEU A 175 18.36 0.95 -7.67
C LEU A 175 16.97 1.26 -8.23
N ASN A 176 15.94 1.08 -7.45
CA ASN A 176 14.54 1.35 -7.80
C ASN A 176 14.11 0.81 -9.17
N PRO A 177 14.36 -0.46 -9.50
CA PRO A 177 13.92 -1.03 -10.75
C PRO A 177 12.40 -1.10 -10.79
N ARG A 178 11.84 -0.92 -11.99
CA ARG A 178 10.46 -1.29 -12.26
C ARG A 178 10.44 -2.76 -12.69
N LEU A 179 9.74 -3.59 -11.93
CA LEU A 179 9.57 -5.00 -12.25
C LEU A 179 8.31 -5.21 -13.09
N ASP A 180 8.42 -6.01 -14.15
CA ASP A 180 7.27 -6.59 -14.81
C ASP A 180 6.67 -7.75 -13.98
N PRO A 181 5.48 -8.30 -14.34
CA PRO A 181 4.83 -9.32 -13.53
C PRO A 181 5.62 -10.64 -13.45
N ARG A 182 6.37 -10.99 -14.49
CA ARG A 182 7.20 -12.21 -14.50
C ARG A 182 8.39 -12.07 -13.56
N GLN A 183 9.07 -10.93 -13.62
CA GLN A 183 10.15 -10.59 -12.69
C GLN A 183 9.67 -10.57 -11.24
N ALA A 184 8.47 -10.00 -10.99
CA ALA A 184 7.87 -9.99 -9.66
C ALA A 184 7.53 -11.40 -9.15
N LEU A 185 7.04 -12.29 -10.02
CA LEU A 185 6.76 -13.68 -9.72
C LEU A 185 8.06 -14.45 -9.41
N GLU A 186 9.07 -14.33 -10.26
CA GLU A 186 10.40 -14.95 -10.08
C GLU A 186 11.12 -14.47 -8.81
N ALA A 187 10.89 -13.22 -8.43
CA ALA A 187 11.41 -12.66 -7.19
C ALA A 187 10.68 -13.14 -5.94
N GLY A 188 9.48 -13.73 -6.07
CA GLY A 188 8.62 -14.13 -4.97
C GLY A 188 7.78 -12.99 -4.38
N LEU A 189 7.63 -11.89 -5.10
CA LEU A 189 6.77 -10.77 -4.69
C LEU A 189 5.29 -11.06 -4.88
N ILE A 190 4.93 -11.90 -5.89
CA ILE A 190 3.54 -12.20 -6.23
C ILE A 190 3.33 -13.71 -6.38
N ASN A 191 2.08 -14.14 -6.33
CA ASN A 191 1.68 -15.56 -6.36
C ASN A 191 1.32 -16.06 -7.75
N GLY A 192 1.02 -15.18 -8.70
CA GLY A 192 0.68 -15.58 -10.07
C GLY A 192 0.40 -14.42 -10.99
N VAL A 193 0.40 -14.72 -12.28
CA VAL A 193 0.11 -13.78 -13.36
C VAL A 193 -1.01 -14.36 -14.20
N PHE A 194 -2.02 -13.55 -14.51
CA PHE A 194 -3.15 -13.94 -15.36
C PHE A 194 -3.25 -13.03 -16.59
N PRO A 195 -3.78 -13.55 -17.73
CA PRO A 195 -4.04 -12.74 -18.92
C PRO A 195 -4.92 -11.52 -18.60
N SER A 196 -4.59 -10.36 -19.15
CA SER A 196 -5.29 -9.11 -18.83
C SER A 196 -6.80 -9.17 -19.09
N GLU A 197 -7.21 -9.84 -20.18
CA GLU A 197 -8.64 -9.95 -20.56
C GLU A 197 -9.46 -10.82 -19.59
N LYS A 198 -8.81 -11.77 -18.89
CA LYS A 198 -9.46 -12.70 -17.95
C LYS A 198 -9.11 -12.43 -16.50
N PHE A 199 -8.34 -11.40 -16.24
CA PHE A 199 -7.73 -11.17 -14.94
C PHE A 199 -8.74 -11.14 -13.80
N ASP A 200 -9.80 -10.36 -13.93
CA ASP A 200 -10.81 -10.21 -12.87
C ASP A 200 -11.56 -11.54 -12.62
N GLU A 201 -11.86 -12.29 -13.68
CA GLU A 201 -12.50 -13.60 -13.59
C GLU A 201 -11.59 -14.61 -12.87
N GLU A 202 -10.33 -14.72 -13.27
CA GLU A 202 -9.38 -15.67 -12.69
C GLU A 202 -9.09 -15.36 -11.20
N VAL A 203 -8.91 -14.08 -10.84
CA VAL A 203 -8.76 -13.68 -9.43
C VAL A 203 -10.02 -13.99 -8.63
N PHE A 204 -11.21 -13.76 -9.23
CA PHE A 204 -12.47 -14.05 -8.56
C PHE A 204 -12.65 -15.55 -8.32
N VAL A 205 -12.30 -16.42 -9.28
CA VAL A 205 -12.30 -17.89 -9.12
C VAL A 205 -11.42 -18.31 -7.96
N VAL A 206 -10.22 -17.74 -7.83
CA VAL A 206 -9.34 -18.00 -6.68
C VAL A 206 -10.01 -17.57 -5.36
N ALA A 207 -10.62 -16.38 -5.35
CA ALA A 207 -11.28 -15.87 -4.15
C ALA A 207 -12.50 -16.70 -3.73
N GLU A 208 -13.32 -17.18 -4.70
CA GLU A 208 -14.44 -18.10 -4.43
C GLU A 208 -13.95 -19.43 -3.86
N LYS A 209 -12.86 -19.99 -4.42
CA LYS A 209 -12.24 -21.22 -3.90
C LYS A 209 -11.80 -21.03 -2.43
N LEU A 210 -11.20 -19.89 -2.09
CA LEU A 210 -10.82 -19.57 -0.71
C LEU A 210 -12.05 -19.34 0.17
N ALA A 211 -13.05 -18.64 -0.32
CA ALA A 211 -14.28 -18.35 0.42
C ALA A 211 -15.11 -19.61 0.69
N SER A 212 -15.07 -20.63 -0.20
CA SER A 212 -15.72 -21.92 0.01
C SER A 212 -14.88 -22.91 0.83
N GLY A 213 -13.59 -22.60 1.08
CA GLY A 213 -12.66 -23.43 1.83
C GLY A 213 -12.85 -23.37 3.36
N PRO A 214 -11.98 -24.05 4.13
CA PRO A 214 -12.07 -24.10 5.60
C PRO A 214 -11.53 -22.83 6.23
N THR A 215 -12.31 -21.72 6.21
CA THR A 215 -11.91 -20.38 6.64
C THR A 215 -11.26 -20.36 8.02
N ARG A 216 -11.79 -21.15 8.99
CA ARG A 216 -11.23 -21.21 10.34
C ARG A 216 -9.80 -21.82 10.34
N ALA A 217 -9.56 -22.85 9.53
CA ALA A 217 -8.23 -23.44 9.39
C ALA A 217 -7.27 -22.45 8.71
N PHE A 218 -7.73 -21.73 7.66
CA PHE A 218 -6.94 -20.68 7.02
C PHE A 218 -6.58 -19.56 8.00
N ALA A 219 -7.52 -19.13 8.86
CA ALA A 219 -7.27 -18.12 9.88
C ALA A 219 -6.16 -18.54 10.86
N VAL A 220 -6.22 -19.78 11.33
CA VAL A 220 -5.19 -20.33 12.25
C VAL A 220 -3.84 -20.44 11.54
N ALA A 221 -3.82 -20.98 10.33
CA ALA A 221 -2.58 -21.09 9.53
C ALA A 221 -1.96 -19.72 9.25
N LYS A 222 -2.78 -18.73 8.84
CA LYS A 222 -2.32 -17.35 8.63
C LYS A 222 -1.71 -16.76 9.90
N ARG A 223 -2.34 -16.95 11.06
CA ARG A 223 -1.78 -16.48 12.33
C ARG A 223 -0.44 -17.13 12.63
N LEU A 224 -0.31 -18.46 12.51
CA LEU A 224 0.93 -19.17 12.78
C LEU A 224 2.06 -18.74 11.83
N ILE A 225 1.77 -18.57 10.53
CA ILE A 225 2.73 -18.06 9.55
C ILE A 225 3.15 -16.62 9.92
N ASN A 226 2.20 -15.76 10.29
CA ASN A 226 2.51 -14.40 10.72
C ASN A 226 3.43 -14.37 11.96
N GLU A 227 3.20 -15.24 12.94
CA GLU A 227 4.04 -15.37 14.15
C GLU A 227 5.49 -15.72 13.75
N THR A 228 5.71 -16.64 12.80
CA THR A 228 7.06 -17.02 12.34
C THR A 228 7.78 -15.87 11.60
N THR A 229 7.05 -14.92 11.04
CA THR A 229 7.61 -13.76 10.34
C THR A 229 7.82 -12.55 11.22
N GLY A 230 7.50 -12.65 12.52
CA GLY A 230 7.67 -11.57 13.48
C GLY A 230 6.60 -10.49 13.36
N ILE A 231 5.36 -10.88 13.04
CA ILE A 231 4.22 -9.96 12.87
C ILE A 231 3.91 -9.16 14.14
N GLU A 232 4.27 -9.66 15.31
CA GLU A 232 4.12 -8.94 16.57
C GLU A 232 4.90 -7.63 16.61
N ARG A 233 5.92 -7.49 15.75
CA ARG A 233 6.72 -6.27 15.58
C ARG A 233 6.20 -5.35 14.49
N LEU A 234 5.15 -5.75 13.76
CA LEU A 234 4.65 -4.98 12.62
C LEU A 234 4.26 -3.56 13.03
N ASP A 235 3.42 -3.40 14.05
CA ASP A 235 2.94 -2.07 14.44
C ASP A 235 4.09 -1.17 14.89
N LEU A 236 5.04 -1.71 15.66
CA LEU A 236 6.24 -0.97 16.05
C LEU A 236 7.09 -0.57 14.83
N HIS A 237 7.12 -1.41 13.79
CA HIS A 237 7.85 -1.11 12.55
C HIS A 237 7.12 -0.05 11.73
N LEU A 238 5.79 -0.14 11.61
CA LEU A 238 4.95 0.87 10.96
C LEU A 238 5.11 2.24 11.62
N ASP A 239 5.17 2.30 12.97
CA ASP A 239 5.46 3.54 13.69
C ASP A 239 6.85 4.11 13.37
N LYS A 240 7.84 3.24 13.13
CA LYS A 240 9.18 3.69 12.71
C LYS A 240 9.15 4.21 11.26
N GLU A 241 8.50 3.49 10.35
CA GLU A 241 8.31 3.95 8.96
C GLU A 241 7.65 5.33 8.95
N LEU A 242 6.55 5.50 9.71
CA LEU A 242 5.82 6.76 9.79
C LEU A 242 6.74 7.90 10.26
N ARG A 243 7.43 7.73 11.39
CA ARG A 243 8.30 8.77 11.94
C ARG A 243 9.42 9.16 10.98
N ASN A 244 10.11 8.16 10.41
CA ASN A 244 11.21 8.42 9.48
C ASN A 244 10.71 9.07 8.18
N LEU A 245 9.56 8.64 7.65
CA LEU A 245 9.03 9.26 6.43
C LEU A 245 8.59 10.70 6.69
N VAL A 246 7.95 10.99 7.82
CA VAL A 246 7.57 12.35 8.22
C VAL A 246 8.79 13.26 8.35
N GLU A 247 9.87 12.78 8.97
CA GLU A 247 11.12 13.50 9.09
C GLU A 247 11.75 13.81 7.72
N ILE A 248 11.88 12.79 6.86
CA ILE A 248 12.42 12.95 5.50
C ILE A 248 11.53 13.85 4.63
N ALA A 249 10.21 13.86 4.83
CA ALA A 249 9.29 14.71 4.08
C ALA A 249 9.48 16.23 4.36
N GLU A 250 10.18 16.59 5.43
CA GLU A 250 10.54 17.99 5.73
C GLU A 250 11.95 18.36 5.21
N SER A 251 12.66 17.42 4.57
CA SER A 251 13.99 17.63 4.03
C SER A 251 14.01 18.51 2.76
N ARG A 252 15.18 19.08 2.47
CA ARG A 252 15.43 19.79 1.21
C ARG A 252 15.34 18.86 0.02
N ASP A 253 15.83 17.64 0.15
CA ASP A 253 15.80 16.64 -0.91
C ASP A 253 14.36 16.24 -1.28
N PHE A 254 13.46 16.12 -0.30
CA PHE A 254 12.05 15.89 -0.62
C PHE A 254 11.42 17.09 -1.34
N SER A 255 11.69 18.31 -0.90
CA SER A 255 11.19 19.52 -1.56
C SER A 255 11.67 19.60 -3.00
N GLU A 256 12.96 19.37 -3.26
CA GLU A 256 13.54 19.28 -4.61
C GLU A 256 12.91 18.14 -5.41
N GLY A 257 12.78 16.95 -4.82
CA GLY A 257 12.17 15.79 -5.48
C GLY A 257 10.72 16.02 -5.87
N LEU A 258 9.96 16.69 -5.02
CA LEU A 258 8.56 17.07 -5.28
C LEU A 258 8.46 18.09 -6.43
N GLU A 259 9.29 19.12 -6.44
CA GLU A 259 9.36 20.10 -7.53
C GLU A 259 9.78 19.45 -8.84
N ALA A 260 10.84 18.64 -8.83
CA ALA A 260 11.35 17.94 -9.98
C ALA A 260 10.30 17.00 -10.61
N PHE A 261 9.54 16.31 -9.76
CA PHE A 261 8.44 15.43 -10.19
C PHE A 261 7.38 16.20 -11.00
N PHE A 262 6.92 17.35 -10.49
CA PHE A 262 5.92 18.16 -11.20
C PHE A 262 6.49 18.86 -12.44
N ALA A 263 7.75 19.27 -12.40
CA ALA A 263 8.47 19.87 -13.54
C ALA A 263 8.91 18.83 -14.58
N LYS A 264 8.72 17.51 -14.31
CA LYS A 264 9.17 16.41 -15.18
C LYS A 264 10.66 16.48 -15.51
N ARG A 265 11.48 16.88 -14.57
CA ARG A 265 12.94 16.92 -14.66
C ARG A 265 13.58 15.93 -13.68
N ARG A 266 14.87 15.67 -13.84
CA ARG A 266 15.62 14.92 -12.85
C ARG A 266 15.82 15.78 -11.60
N PRO A 267 15.63 15.22 -10.38
CA PRO A 267 15.98 15.92 -9.16
C PRO A 267 17.51 16.03 -9.00
N ASN A 268 17.95 17.06 -8.31
CA ASN A 268 19.33 17.26 -7.89
C ASN A 268 19.41 17.16 -6.38
N PHE A 269 19.56 15.96 -5.85
CA PHE A 269 19.66 15.72 -4.41
C PHE A 269 21.06 16.07 -3.92
N GLU A 270 21.13 16.91 -2.89
CA GLU A 270 22.37 17.39 -2.27
C GLU A 270 22.62 16.78 -0.91
N GLY A 271 21.62 16.07 -0.36
CA GLY A 271 21.57 15.68 1.03
C GLY A 271 21.34 16.89 1.95
N ASP A 272 20.83 16.64 3.13
CA ASP A 272 20.84 17.64 4.19
C ASP A 272 22.27 17.62 4.76
N GLY A 273 23.12 18.58 4.33
CA GLY A 273 24.46 18.71 4.88
C GLY A 273 24.40 18.82 6.42
N GLU A 274 25.22 18.02 7.10
CA GLU A 274 25.46 18.15 8.54
C GLU A 274 25.95 19.54 8.90
#